data_a8b7962a7be12ad6cc4bbca42244d50b
#
_entry.id   a8b7962a7be12ad6cc4bbca42244d50b
#
_cell.length_a   1.000
_cell.length_b   1.000
_cell.length_c   1.000
_cell.angle_alpha   90.00
_cell.angle_beta   90.00
_cell.angle_gamma   90.00
#
_symmetry.space_group_name_H-M   'P 1'
#
loop_
_entity.id
_entity.type
_entity.pdbx_description
1 polymer ?
#
loop_
_entity_poly.entity_id
_entity_poly.type
_entity_poly.pdbx_seq_one_letter_code
_entity_poly.pdbx_strand_id
1 'polypeptide(L)'
;MIHSSALNQLFNEARTYNEWSDKPVDERMVRDLYDLVKWGPTSANSSPARFVWVRSTEGKAKLAALAIDQNRPKILAAPVTVIIGVRPCISGNDAETVSRAGRDDAPGVP
;
A
#
# COMPACT_ATOMS: atom_id res chain seq x y z
N MET A 1 -0.74 -20.60 19.47
CA MET A 1 0.74 -20.40 19.34
C MET A 1 1.08 -20.25 17.86
N ILE A 2 1.92 -19.27 17.51
CA ILE A 2 2.34 -19.08 16.11
C ILE A 2 3.35 -20.16 15.74
N HIS A 3 3.19 -20.77 14.58
CA HIS A 3 4.08 -21.83 14.11
C HIS A 3 5.49 -21.29 13.83
N SER A 4 6.52 -22.06 14.10
CA SER A 4 7.93 -21.65 13.91
C SER A 4 8.24 -21.23 12.46
N SER A 5 7.63 -21.89 11.47
CA SER A 5 7.79 -21.51 10.07
C SER A 5 7.26 -20.09 9.77
N ALA A 6 6.18 -19.68 10.42
CA ALA A 6 5.65 -18.32 10.28
C ALA A 6 6.60 -17.29 10.92
N LEU A 7 7.18 -17.61 12.07
CA LEU A 7 8.17 -16.74 12.72
C LEU A 7 9.44 -16.60 11.85
N ASN A 8 9.89 -17.66 11.23
CA ASN A 8 11.01 -17.62 10.30
C ASN A 8 10.69 -16.72 9.10
N GLN A 9 9.55 -16.92 8.48
CA GLN A 9 9.13 -16.14 7.30
C GLN A 9 9.00 -14.65 7.62
N LEU A 10 8.42 -14.30 8.77
CA LEU A 10 8.10 -12.91 9.11
C LEU A 10 9.28 -12.17 9.74
N PHE A 11 10.18 -12.86 10.42
CA PHE A 11 11.24 -12.22 11.21
C PHE A 11 12.63 -12.79 10.96
N ASN A 12 12.87 -14.07 11.27
CA ASN A 12 14.24 -14.61 11.31
C ASN A 12 14.91 -14.66 9.92
N GLU A 13 14.15 -15.00 8.89
CA GLU A 13 14.62 -15.14 7.51
C GLU A 13 14.10 -14.00 6.60
N ALA A 14 13.34 -13.05 7.16
CA ALA A 14 12.85 -11.92 6.40
C ALA A 14 14.00 -11.05 5.87
N ARG A 15 13.89 -10.61 4.61
CA ARG A 15 14.88 -9.75 3.95
C ARG A 15 14.17 -8.70 3.12
N THR A 16 14.83 -7.56 2.94
CA THR A 16 14.43 -6.56 1.96
C THR A 16 15.03 -6.93 0.61
N TYR A 17 14.19 -7.21 -0.35
CA TYR A 17 14.61 -7.56 -1.71
C TYR A 17 14.70 -6.32 -2.59
N ASN A 18 15.63 -6.33 -3.54
CA ASN A 18 15.85 -5.24 -4.49
C ASN A 18 15.39 -5.57 -5.91
N GLU A 19 15.07 -6.82 -6.16
CA GLU A 19 14.60 -7.32 -7.45
C GLU A 19 13.27 -8.03 -7.28
N TRP A 20 12.48 -8.07 -8.32
CA TRP A 20 11.16 -8.67 -8.34
C TRP A 20 11.13 -9.83 -9.33
N SER A 21 10.42 -10.89 -8.98
CA SER A 21 10.07 -11.91 -9.95
C SER A 21 9.03 -11.35 -10.94
N ASP A 22 8.87 -11.99 -12.08
CA ASP A 22 7.85 -11.67 -13.07
C ASP A 22 6.44 -12.19 -12.71
N LYS A 23 6.31 -12.77 -11.51
CA LYS A 23 5.03 -13.28 -11.02
C LYS A 23 4.02 -12.14 -10.87
N PRO A 24 2.87 -12.22 -11.54
CA PRO A 24 1.86 -11.17 -11.44
C PRO A 24 1.20 -11.15 -10.05
N VAL A 25 0.79 -9.97 -9.64
CA VAL A 25 -0.07 -9.77 -8.46
C VAL A 25 -1.43 -9.33 -8.98
N ASP A 26 -2.42 -10.20 -8.86
CA ASP A 26 -3.77 -9.90 -9.30
C ASP A 26 -4.56 -9.06 -8.27
N GLU A 27 -5.71 -8.56 -8.68
CA GLU A 27 -6.57 -7.74 -7.83
C GLU A 27 -7.10 -8.52 -6.63
N ARG A 28 -7.40 -9.81 -6.80
CA ARG A 28 -7.89 -10.65 -5.71
C ARG A 28 -6.85 -10.77 -4.60
N MET A 29 -5.60 -10.99 -4.96
CA MET A 29 -4.50 -11.07 -3.98
C MET A 29 -4.36 -9.77 -3.19
N VAL A 30 -4.50 -8.61 -3.84
CA VAL A 30 -4.48 -7.30 -3.19
C VAL A 30 -5.66 -7.15 -2.22
N ARG A 31 -6.85 -7.57 -2.60
CA ARG A 31 -8.05 -7.54 -1.74
C ARG A 31 -7.91 -8.48 -0.54
N ASP A 32 -7.45 -9.70 -0.76
CA ASP A 32 -7.23 -10.69 0.29
C ASP A 32 -6.18 -10.17 1.32
N LEU A 33 -5.12 -9.51 0.84
CA LEU A 33 -4.12 -8.88 1.70
C LEU A 33 -4.74 -7.76 2.53
N TYR A 34 -5.54 -6.89 1.93
CA TYR A 34 -6.23 -5.83 2.64
C TYR A 34 -7.19 -6.38 3.70
N ASP A 35 -7.95 -7.41 3.37
CA ASP A 35 -8.88 -8.06 4.28
C ASP A 35 -8.18 -8.68 5.50
N LEU A 36 -6.95 -9.11 5.35
CA LEU A 36 -6.11 -9.57 6.46
C LEU A 36 -5.55 -8.40 7.27
N VAL A 37 -4.97 -7.41 6.63
CA VAL A 37 -4.26 -6.29 7.27
C VAL A 37 -5.20 -5.38 8.03
N LYS A 38 -6.44 -5.21 7.57
CA LYS A 38 -7.43 -4.33 8.22
C LYS A 38 -7.77 -4.71 9.67
N TRP A 39 -7.51 -5.95 10.07
CA TRP A 39 -7.73 -6.41 11.44
C TRP A 39 -6.60 -6.05 12.41
N GLY A 40 -5.51 -5.47 11.92
CA GLY A 40 -4.45 -4.97 12.78
C GLY A 40 -4.97 -3.87 13.73
N PRO A 41 -4.45 -3.80 14.96
CA PRO A 41 -4.88 -2.80 15.93
C PRO A 41 -4.50 -1.39 15.49
N THR A 42 -5.37 -0.43 15.77
CA THR A 42 -5.13 0.99 15.53
C THR A 42 -5.46 1.81 16.76
N SER A 43 -4.86 3.00 16.89
CA SER A 43 -5.13 3.91 18.01
C SER A 43 -6.61 4.26 18.06
N ALA A 44 -7.25 4.02 19.22
CA ALA A 44 -8.67 4.24 19.45
C ALA A 44 -9.58 3.60 18.36
N ASN A 45 -9.12 2.50 17.75
CA ASN A 45 -9.83 1.82 16.67
C ASN A 45 -10.22 2.76 15.50
N SER A 46 -9.37 3.74 15.20
CA SER A 46 -9.66 4.81 14.23
C SER A 46 -9.43 4.40 12.78
N SER A 47 -8.72 3.29 12.53
CA SER A 47 -8.38 2.78 11.19
C SER A 47 -7.86 3.89 10.24
N PRO A 48 -6.80 4.62 10.60
CA PRO A 48 -6.39 5.82 9.88
C PRO A 48 -5.69 5.54 8.56
N ALA A 49 -5.17 4.33 8.35
CA ALA A 49 -4.42 3.98 7.15
C ALA A 49 -5.29 3.99 5.89
N ARG A 50 -4.72 4.52 4.81
CA ARG A 50 -5.29 4.48 3.46
C ARG A 50 -4.26 3.88 2.52
N PHE A 51 -4.71 3.02 1.63
CA PHE A 51 -3.85 2.29 0.69
C PHE A 51 -4.22 2.66 -0.74
N VAL A 52 -3.23 3.09 -1.51
CA VAL A 52 -3.38 3.31 -2.95
C VAL A 52 -2.49 2.31 -3.68
N TRP A 53 -3.11 1.42 -4.45
CA TRP A 53 -2.44 0.37 -5.17
C TRP A 53 -2.14 0.82 -6.59
N VAL A 54 -0.86 1.00 -6.90
CA VAL A 54 -0.39 1.49 -8.19
C VAL A 54 0.04 0.30 -9.04
N ARG A 55 -0.73 -0.01 -10.09
CA ARG A 55 -0.52 -1.17 -10.97
C ARG A 55 -0.28 -0.79 -12.43
N SER A 56 -0.90 0.29 -12.91
CA SER A 56 -0.76 0.72 -14.30
C SER A 56 0.65 1.23 -14.60
N THR A 57 1.09 1.04 -15.83
CA THR A 57 2.38 1.56 -16.31
C THR A 57 2.46 3.08 -16.14
N GLU A 58 1.39 3.80 -16.44
CA GLU A 58 1.32 5.25 -16.27
C GLU A 58 1.43 5.65 -14.79
N GLY A 59 0.67 5.01 -13.91
CA GLY A 59 0.73 5.28 -12.46
C GLY A 59 2.11 5.00 -11.87
N LYS A 60 2.75 3.90 -12.27
CA LYS A 60 4.12 3.58 -11.84
C LYS A 60 5.13 4.61 -12.35
N ALA A 61 4.99 5.08 -13.57
CA ALA A 61 5.86 6.13 -14.12
C ALA A 61 5.71 7.45 -13.35
N LYS A 62 4.49 7.86 -13.04
CA LYS A 62 4.24 9.06 -12.21
C LYS A 62 4.84 8.93 -10.82
N LEU A 63 4.67 7.78 -10.18
CA LEU A 63 5.22 7.52 -8.86
C LEU A 63 6.75 7.47 -8.88
N ALA A 64 7.33 6.81 -9.86
CA ALA A 64 8.78 6.70 -10.03
C ALA A 64 9.43 8.09 -10.21
N ALA A 65 8.78 9.01 -10.92
CA ALA A 65 9.27 10.37 -11.11
C ALA A 65 9.42 11.15 -9.79
N LEU A 66 8.63 10.80 -8.78
CA LEU A 66 8.67 11.42 -7.45
C LEU A 66 9.62 10.72 -6.48
N ALA A 67 10.09 9.53 -6.84
CA ALA A 67 10.97 8.74 -5.99
C ALA A 67 12.43 9.13 -6.18
N ILE A 68 13.25 8.82 -5.16
CA ILE A 68 14.70 8.92 -5.28
C ILE A 68 15.23 7.97 -6.34
N ASP A 69 16.33 8.33 -6.98
CA ASP A 69 16.90 7.64 -8.15
C ASP A 69 17.07 6.13 -7.94
N GLN A 70 17.48 5.71 -6.77
CA GLN A 70 17.70 4.30 -6.43
C GLN A 70 16.41 3.46 -6.43
N ASN A 71 15.26 4.08 -6.17
CA ASN A 71 13.97 3.41 -6.08
C ASN A 71 13.17 3.43 -7.39
N ARG A 72 13.50 4.32 -8.32
CA ARG A 72 12.79 4.43 -9.60
C ARG A 72 12.72 3.12 -10.37
N PRO A 73 13.86 2.42 -10.63
CA PRO A 73 13.80 1.17 -11.37
C PRO A 73 13.01 0.09 -10.63
N LYS A 74 13.04 0.08 -9.31
CA LYS A 74 12.28 -0.88 -8.48
C LYS A 74 10.78 -0.67 -8.61
N ILE A 75 10.32 0.59 -8.60
CA ILE A 75 8.91 0.94 -8.76
C ILE A 75 8.41 0.55 -10.15
N LEU A 76 9.22 0.83 -11.19
CA LEU A 76 8.85 0.50 -12.57
C LEU A 76 8.78 -1.01 -12.81
N ALA A 77 9.68 -1.78 -12.20
CA ALA A 77 9.74 -3.23 -12.35
C ALA A 77 8.71 -3.98 -11.48
N ALA A 78 8.29 -3.41 -10.35
CA ALA A 78 7.36 -4.08 -9.45
C ALA A 78 5.99 -4.32 -10.11
N PRO A 79 5.36 -5.48 -9.91
CA PRO A 79 4.02 -5.75 -10.45
C PRO A 79 2.96 -4.83 -9.83
N VAL A 80 3.15 -4.42 -8.58
CA VAL A 80 2.31 -3.46 -7.88
C VAL A 80 3.14 -2.70 -6.85
N THR A 81 2.82 -1.44 -6.65
CA THR A 81 3.39 -0.61 -5.57
C THR A 81 2.24 -0.04 -4.75
N VAL A 82 2.37 -0.07 -3.43
CA VAL A 82 1.36 0.51 -2.55
C VAL A 82 1.88 1.82 -1.95
N ILE A 83 1.04 2.84 -1.99
CA ILE A 83 1.23 4.08 -1.25
C ILE A 83 0.39 3.97 0.02
N ILE A 84 1.02 4.10 1.18
CA ILE A 84 0.34 4.07 2.46
C ILE A 84 0.27 5.49 3.01
N GLY A 85 -0.95 6.01 3.07
CA GLY A 85 -1.23 7.31 3.65
C GLY A 85 -1.88 7.18 5.02
N VAL A 86 -1.78 8.22 5.81
CA VAL A 86 -2.47 8.33 7.10
C VAL A 86 -3.51 9.43 7.00
N ARG A 87 -4.74 9.10 7.33
CA ARG A 87 -5.80 10.11 7.47
C ARG A 87 -5.46 10.99 8.66
N PRO A 88 -5.31 12.33 8.48
CA PRO A 88 -5.13 13.22 9.62
C PRO A 88 -6.27 13.07 10.62
N CYS A 89 -5.96 13.16 11.91
CA CYS A 89 -6.98 13.25 12.93
C CYS A 89 -7.76 14.55 12.70
N ILE A 90 -9.02 14.44 12.34
CA ILE A 90 -9.87 15.60 12.07
C ILE A 90 -10.29 16.19 13.42
N SER A 91 -9.67 17.28 13.82
CA SER A 91 -10.33 18.22 14.72
C SER A 91 -11.43 18.90 13.89
N GLY A 92 -12.64 18.92 14.38
CA GLY A 92 -13.93 19.15 13.72
C GLY A 92 -14.10 20.19 12.61
N ASN A 93 -13.06 20.94 12.18
CA ASN A 93 -13.17 21.99 11.17
C ASN A 93 -12.63 21.62 9.78
N ASP A 94 -11.96 20.47 9.64
CA ASP A 94 -11.30 20.10 8.38
C ASP A 94 -12.06 19.02 7.58
N ALA A 95 -13.26 18.65 8.02
CA ALA A 95 -14.06 17.61 7.40
C ALA A 95 -14.44 17.90 5.93
N GLU A 96 -14.56 19.19 5.57
CA GLU A 96 -14.95 19.59 4.22
C GLU A 96 -13.82 19.43 3.19
N THR A 97 -12.58 19.67 3.59
CA THR A 97 -11.43 19.63 2.68
C THR A 97 -11.06 18.18 2.29
N VAL A 98 -11.20 17.25 3.24
CA VAL A 98 -10.90 15.83 3.02
C VAL A 98 -11.97 15.14 2.17
N SER A 99 -13.22 15.60 2.27
CA SER A 99 -14.34 15.05 1.47
C SER A 99 -14.21 15.35 -0.03
N ARG A 100 -13.53 16.44 -0.42
CA ARG A 100 -13.30 16.78 -1.82
C ARG A 100 -12.15 16.00 -2.45
N ALA A 101 -11.06 15.78 -1.73
CA ALA A 101 -9.90 15.02 -2.24
C ALA A 101 -10.18 13.54 -2.46
N GLY A 102 -11.17 12.98 -1.79
CA GLY A 102 -11.50 11.55 -1.88
C GLY A 102 -12.55 11.17 -2.93
N ARG A 103 -13.15 12.14 -3.62
CA ARG A 103 -14.21 11.86 -4.61
C ARG A 103 -13.78 11.99 -6.07
N ASP A 104 -12.76 12.76 -6.35
CA ASP A 104 -12.42 13.09 -7.73
C ASP A 104 -11.25 12.30 -8.31
N ASP A 105 -10.47 11.58 -7.49
CA ASP A 105 -9.26 10.88 -7.91
C ASP A 105 -9.13 9.44 -7.40
N ALA A 106 -10.20 8.80 -6.95
CA ALA A 106 -10.19 7.35 -6.84
C ALA A 106 -10.49 6.80 -8.25
N PRO A 107 -9.47 6.44 -9.06
CA PRO A 107 -9.73 5.51 -10.14
C PRO A 107 -10.31 4.30 -9.44
N GLY A 108 -11.54 3.97 -9.79
CA GLY A 108 -12.14 2.74 -9.33
C GLY A 108 -11.08 1.66 -9.43
N VAL A 109 -10.90 0.87 -8.38
CA VAL A 109 -9.98 -0.26 -8.44
C VAL A 109 -10.41 -1.07 -9.65
N PRO A 110 -9.64 -1.10 -10.75
CA PRO A 110 -10.01 -1.89 -11.91
C PRO A 110 -9.86 -3.36 -11.60
#